data_194b47ecee7df789dcc0b19670dfe08f
#
_entry.id   194b47ecee7df789dcc0b19670dfe08f
#
_cell.length_a   1.000
_cell.length_b   1.000
_cell.length_c   1.000
_cell.angle_alpha   90.00
_cell.angle_beta   90.00
_cell.angle_gamma   90.00
#
_symmetry.space_group_name_H-M   'P 1'
#
loop_
_entity.id
_entity.type
_entity.pdbx_description
1 polymer ?
#
loop_
_entity_poly.entity_id
_entity_poly.type
_entity_poly.pdbx_seq_one_letter_code
_entity_poly.pdbx_strand_id
1 'polypeptide(L)'
;MKRTLVGLSCTLAIGLSLGACASVPDKGNQELQFYRAHAGAKVYSFNYLGHMDSWKALDSSTIALWTRPNEAWLIDLVGICNNLEYTPAIGIPRNVGQVRTGSRILVHDPSGIENPCYIQSIRPLDANAIREGDKQKHGAAEASPAG
;
A
#
# COMPACT_ATOMS: atom_id res chain seq x y z
N MET A 1 -16.06 43.99 65.63
CA MET A 1 -16.05 44.67 64.33
C MET A 1 -14.76 44.31 63.58
N LYS A 2 -14.72 43.26 62.80
CA LYS A 2 -13.56 42.88 61.93
C LYS A 2 -14.11 42.51 60.58
N ARG A 3 -13.87 43.36 59.58
CA ARG A 3 -14.19 43.15 58.17
C ARG A 3 -13.08 42.31 57.56
N THR A 4 -13.37 41.11 57.17
CA THR A 4 -12.47 40.24 56.41
C THR A 4 -12.80 40.39 54.94
N LEU A 5 -11.90 40.98 54.19
CA LEU A 5 -11.90 41.05 52.72
C LEU A 5 -11.48 39.68 52.17
N VAL A 6 -12.38 39.02 51.49
CA VAL A 6 -12.08 37.81 50.73
C VAL A 6 -11.66 38.23 49.33
N GLY A 7 -10.37 38.07 49.05
CA GLY A 7 -9.80 38.30 47.72
C GLY A 7 -10.21 37.19 46.76
N LEU A 8 -10.89 37.56 45.70
CA LEU A 8 -11.28 36.70 44.59
C LEU A 8 -10.10 36.57 43.63
N SER A 9 -9.36 35.45 43.75
CA SER A 9 -8.24 35.14 42.85
C SER A 9 -8.77 34.44 41.61
N CYS A 10 -8.87 35.19 40.51
CA CYS A 10 -9.27 34.69 39.19
C CYS A 10 -8.08 34.10 38.50
N THR A 11 -7.88 32.79 38.60
CA THR A 11 -6.83 32.06 37.83
C THR A 11 -7.30 31.83 36.41
N LEU A 12 -6.72 32.60 35.50
CA LEU A 12 -6.94 32.48 34.05
C LEU A 12 -6.17 31.23 33.52
N ALA A 13 -6.87 30.12 33.34
CA ALA A 13 -6.32 28.94 32.71
C ALA A 13 -6.28 29.15 31.18
N ILE A 14 -5.10 29.47 30.65
CA ILE A 14 -4.86 29.52 29.21
C ILE A 14 -4.71 28.07 28.73
N GLY A 15 -5.79 27.52 28.14
CA GLY A 15 -5.75 26.23 27.46
C GLY A 15 -4.99 26.38 26.15
N LEU A 16 -3.79 25.81 26.06
CA LEU A 16 -3.10 25.56 24.81
C LEU A 16 -3.86 24.47 24.04
N SER A 17 -4.71 24.87 23.11
CA SER A 17 -5.22 23.97 22.08
C SER A 17 -4.08 23.63 21.10
N LEU A 18 -3.41 22.49 21.30
CA LEU A 18 -2.58 21.91 20.26
C LEU A 18 -3.50 21.50 19.11
N GLY A 19 -3.52 22.31 18.05
CA GLY A 19 -4.13 21.94 16.78
C GLY A 19 -3.38 20.73 16.21
N ALA A 20 -3.94 19.54 16.41
CA ALA A 20 -3.53 18.35 15.71
C ALA A 20 -3.84 18.57 14.23
N CYS A 21 -2.83 18.89 13.41
CA CYS A 21 -2.93 18.78 11.96
C CYS A 21 -3.12 17.29 11.66
N ALA A 22 -4.36 16.85 11.57
CA ALA A 22 -4.71 15.55 11.02
C ALA A 22 -4.43 15.63 9.52
N SER A 23 -3.23 15.17 9.10
CA SER A 23 -2.93 14.92 7.70
C SER A 23 -3.96 13.92 7.20
N VAL A 24 -4.80 14.31 6.24
CA VAL A 24 -5.71 13.40 5.55
C VAL A 24 -4.83 12.36 4.86
N PRO A 25 -4.87 11.07 5.24
CA PRO A 25 -4.03 10.08 4.60
C PRO A 25 -4.45 9.96 3.14
N ASP A 26 -3.48 10.10 2.25
CA ASP A 26 -3.67 9.88 0.82
C ASP A 26 -4.22 8.47 0.58
N LYS A 27 -5.19 8.34 -0.33
CA LYS A 27 -5.86 7.05 -0.62
C LYS A 27 -4.87 5.96 -1.02
N GLY A 28 -3.82 6.31 -1.77
CA GLY A 28 -2.73 5.39 -2.13
C GLY A 28 -1.98 4.86 -0.91
N ASN A 29 -1.68 5.74 0.04
CA ASN A 29 -1.01 5.35 1.27
C ASN A 29 -1.89 4.44 2.15
N GLN A 30 -3.20 4.70 2.23
CA GLN A 30 -4.14 3.83 2.95
C GLN A 30 -4.21 2.43 2.35
N GLU A 31 -4.23 2.33 1.03
CA GLU A 31 -4.26 1.06 0.33
C GLU A 31 -2.97 0.27 0.56
N LEU A 32 -1.81 0.89 0.40
CA LEU A 32 -0.53 0.26 0.69
C LEU A 32 -0.45 -0.26 2.13
N GLN A 33 -0.90 0.52 3.11
CA GLN A 33 -0.94 0.10 4.52
C GLN A 33 -1.88 -1.10 4.74
N PHE A 34 -3.02 -1.13 4.06
CA PHE A 34 -3.93 -2.26 4.11
C PHE A 34 -3.27 -3.54 3.58
N TYR A 35 -2.58 -3.49 2.43
CA TYR A 35 -1.84 -4.64 1.89
C TYR A 35 -0.70 -5.06 2.81
N ARG A 36 0.05 -4.12 3.39
CA ARG A 36 1.12 -4.41 4.34
C ARG A 36 0.62 -5.07 5.62
N ALA A 37 -0.55 -4.70 6.12
CA ALA A 37 -1.18 -5.31 7.30
C ALA A 37 -1.61 -6.77 7.06
N HIS A 38 -1.89 -7.16 5.80
CA HIS A 38 -2.25 -8.52 5.41
C HIS A 38 -1.10 -9.29 4.76
N ALA A 39 0.12 -8.79 4.88
CA ALA A 39 1.33 -9.45 4.40
C ALA A 39 1.98 -10.27 5.50
N GLY A 40 2.37 -11.49 5.17
CA GLY A 40 3.11 -12.39 6.05
C GLY A 40 4.60 -12.03 6.19
N ALA A 41 5.36 -12.93 6.79
CA ALA A 41 6.80 -12.80 6.92
C ALA A 41 7.49 -12.78 5.53
N LYS A 42 8.65 -12.11 5.46
CA LYS A 42 9.46 -12.10 4.23
C LYS A 42 9.90 -13.52 3.86
N VAL A 43 9.80 -13.83 2.58
CA VAL A 43 10.33 -15.06 1.97
C VAL A 43 11.39 -14.72 0.93
N TYR A 44 12.26 -15.67 0.64
CA TYR A 44 13.31 -15.47 -0.36
C TYR A 44 12.79 -15.57 -1.78
N SER A 45 11.85 -16.49 -2.03
CA SER A 45 11.31 -16.76 -3.37
C SER A 45 9.93 -17.38 -3.33
N PHE A 46 9.26 -17.36 -4.48
CA PHE A 46 8.05 -18.15 -4.73
C PHE A 46 8.11 -18.83 -6.10
N ASN A 47 7.34 -19.89 -6.28
CA ASN A 47 7.26 -20.60 -7.54
C ASN A 47 6.48 -19.79 -8.57
N TYR A 48 7.04 -19.63 -9.77
CA TYR A 48 6.42 -18.94 -10.88
C TYR A 48 6.41 -19.80 -12.12
N LEU A 49 5.24 -20.24 -12.52
CA LEU A 49 5.04 -21.15 -13.65
C LEU A 49 4.89 -20.41 -15.01
N GLY A 50 5.31 -19.14 -15.07
CA GLY A 50 5.21 -18.34 -16.28
C GLY A 50 3.82 -17.76 -16.54
N HIS A 51 2.92 -17.86 -15.56
CA HIS A 51 1.58 -17.28 -15.59
C HIS A 51 1.36 -16.32 -14.43
N MET A 52 0.80 -15.18 -14.72
CA MET A 52 0.37 -14.16 -13.76
C MET A 52 -1.13 -13.93 -13.99
N ASP A 53 -1.91 -14.10 -12.92
CA ASP A 53 -3.36 -13.89 -12.95
C ASP A 53 -3.69 -12.40 -13.01
N SER A 54 -3.11 -11.63 -12.10
CA SER A 54 -3.27 -10.18 -12.05
C SER A 54 -2.15 -9.53 -11.26
N TRP A 55 -2.07 -8.21 -11.35
CA TRP A 55 -1.15 -7.41 -10.56
C TRP A 55 -1.72 -6.01 -10.32
N LYS A 56 -1.20 -5.31 -9.32
CA LYS A 56 -1.57 -3.95 -8.99
C LYS A 56 -0.36 -3.19 -8.44
N ALA A 57 -0.08 -2.00 -8.98
CA ALA A 57 0.83 -1.07 -8.34
C ALA A 57 0.15 -0.47 -7.11
N LEU A 58 0.83 -0.48 -5.98
CA LEU A 58 0.37 0.14 -4.73
C LEU A 58 1.03 1.50 -4.51
N ASP A 59 2.25 1.64 -5.00
CA ASP A 59 2.99 2.89 -5.14
C ASP A 59 4.08 2.73 -6.21
N SER A 60 4.98 3.70 -6.34
CA SER A 60 6.09 3.68 -7.31
C SER A 60 7.17 2.62 -7.03
N SER A 61 7.08 1.86 -5.95
CA SER A 61 8.08 0.87 -5.51
C SER A 61 7.48 -0.43 -4.98
N THR A 62 6.16 -0.55 -4.93
CA THR A 62 5.49 -1.71 -4.34
C THR A 62 4.37 -2.20 -5.24
N ILE A 63 4.34 -3.51 -5.49
CA ILE A 63 3.25 -4.16 -6.23
C ILE A 63 2.64 -5.30 -5.41
N ALA A 64 1.37 -5.53 -5.63
CA ALA A 64 0.70 -6.78 -5.32
C ALA A 64 0.60 -7.62 -6.60
N LEU A 65 0.97 -8.88 -6.52
CA LEU A 65 1.02 -9.81 -7.65
C LEU A 65 0.24 -11.08 -7.30
N TRP A 66 -0.70 -11.47 -8.15
CA TRP A 66 -1.42 -12.74 -8.05
C TRP A 66 -0.87 -13.72 -9.09
N THR A 67 -0.34 -14.83 -8.63
CA THR A 67 0.07 -15.96 -9.47
C THR A 67 -1.07 -16.92 -9.71
N ARG A 68 -2.06 -16.93 -8.80
CA ARG A 68 -3.33 -17.66 -8.85
C ARG A 68 -4.40 -16.87 -8.10
N PRO A 69 -5.69 -17.17 -8.28
CA PRO A 69 -6.77 -16.46 -7.59
C PRO A 69 -6.64 -16.40 -6.06
N ASN A 70 -6.04 -17.42 -5.44
CA ASN A 70 -5.84 -17.51 -4.00
C ASN A 70 -4.37 -17.43 -3.56
N GLU A 71 -3.47 -17.07 -4.46
CA GLU A 71 -2.04 -16.95 -4.17
C GLU A 71 -1.55 -15.59 -4.61
N ALA A 72 -1.22 -14.76 -3.64
CA ALA A 72 -0.80 -13.38 -3.84
C ALA A 72 0.49 -13.05 -3.09
N TRP A 73 1.24 -12.10 -3.62
CA TRP A 73 2.55 -11.69 -3.15
C TRP A 73 2.63 -10.17 -3.09
N LEU A 74 3.09 -9.62 -1.96
CA LEU A 74 3.52 -8.25 -1.85
C LEU A 74 5.01 -8.20 -2.19
N ILE A 75 5.35 -7.42 -3.20
CA ILE A 75 6.71 -7.30 -3.72
C ILE A 75 7.15 -5.85 -3.59
N ASP A 76 8.16 -5.61 -2.76
CA ASP A 76 8.84 -4.32 -2.71
C ASP A 76 10.00 -4.34 -3.71
N LEU A 77 10.17 -3.24 -4.43
CA LEU A 77 11.23 -3.03 -5.43
C LEU A 77 12.35 -2.18 -4.85
N VAL A 78 13.53 -2.26 -5.45
CA VAL A 78 14.68 -1.44 -5.07
C VAL A 78 14.49 -0.03 -5.61
N GLY A 79 14.20 0.91 -4.71
CA GLY A 79 13.99 2.33 -5.07
C GLY A 79 12.72 2.54 -5.90
N ILE A 80 12.65 3.69 -6.55
CA ILE A 80 11.52 4.08 -7.40
C ILE A 80 11.64 3.36 -8.74
N CYS A 81 10.56 2.67 -9.14
CA CYS A 81 10.43 2.07 -10.45
C CYS A 81 9.63 3.00 -11.36
N ASN A 82 10.30 3.60 -12.32
CA ASN A 82 9.69 4.59 -13.20
C ASN A 82 8.50 4.01 -13.97
N ASN A 83 7.43 4.80 -14.07
CA ASN A 83 6.17 4.47 -14.76
C ASN A 83 5.39 3.28 -14.19
N LEU A 84 5.77 2.72 -13.04
CA LEU A 84 5.11 1.55 -12.47
C LEU A 84 3.60 1.75 -12.25
N GLU A 85 3.21 2.92 -11.75
CA GLU A 85 1.80 3.24 -11.44
C GLU A 85 0.96 3.50 -12.68
N TYR A 86 1.58 3.77 -13.81
CA TYR A 86 0.92 4.16 -15.07
C TYR A 86 1.08 3.13 -16.19
N THR A 87 1.88 2.08 -15.95
CA THR A 87 2.09 1.06 -16.98
C THR A 87 0.86 0.17 -17.16
N PRO A 88 0.49 -0.16 -18.40
CA PRO A 88 -0.58 -1.11 -18.65
C PRO A 88 -0.16 -2.57 -18.39
N ALA A 89 1.14 -2.86 -18.36
CA ALA A 89 1.64 -4.22 -18.20
C ALA A 89 3.01 -4.28 -17.56
N ILE A 90 3.22 -5.34 -16.77
CA ILE A 90 4.54 -5.74 -16.29
C ILE A 90 4.89 -7.12 -16.82
N GLY A 91 6.19 -7.40 -16.95
CA GLY A 91 6.71 -8.69 -17.39
C GLY A 91 7.58 -9.35 -16.30
N ILE A 92 7.42 -10.63 -16.12
CA ILE A 92 8.35 -11.48 -15.36
C ILE A 92 8.99 -12.45 -16.34
N PRO A 93 10.33 -12.55 -16.41
CA PRO A 93 10.99 -13.49 -17.32
C PRO A 93 10.50 -14.92 -17.09
N ARG A 94 10.01 -15.58 -18.15
CA ARG A 94 9.34 -16.89 -18.06
C ARG A 94 10.28 -18.07 -17.75
N ASN A 95 11.57 -17.87 -17.98
CA ASN A 95 12.58 -18.93 -17.88
C ASN A 95 13.13 -19.16 -16.46
N VAL A 96 12.51 -18.55 -15.44
CA VAL A 96 13.10 -18.57 -14.10
C VAL A 96 12.52 -19.64 -13.17
N GLY A 97 11.34 -20.21 -13.45
CA GLY A 97 10.67 -21.20 -12.58
C GLY A 97 10.36 -20.71 -11.15
N GLN A 98 11.18 -19.79 -10.67
CA GLN A 98 11.04 -19.12 -9.38
C GLN A 98 11.34 -17.63 -9.51
N VAL A 99 10.53 -16.80 -8.86
CA VAL A 99 10.83 -15.39 -8.63
C VAL A 99 11.45 -15.26 -7.25
N ARG A 100 12.57 -14.56 -7.15
CA ARG A 100 13.34 -14.41 -5.90
C ARG A 100 13.76 -12.96 -5.67
N THR A 101 14.17 -12.64 -4.46
CA THR A 101 14.85 -11.37 -4.14
C THR A 101 16.04 -11.20 -5.12
N GLY A 102 16.15 -10.01 -5.71
CA GLY A 102 17.13 -9.72 -6.77
C GLY A 102 16.68 -10.06 -8.19
N SER A 103 15.56 -10.79 -8.39
CA SER A 103 14.96 -10.95 -9.71
C SER A 103 14.46 -9.60 -10.24
N ARG A 104 14.36 -9.48 -11.56
CA ARG A 104 13.83 -8.27 -12.19
C ARG A 104 12.38 -8.45 -12.63
N ILE A 105 11.62 -7.36 -12.51
CA ILE A 105 10.34 -7.17 -13.15
C ILE A 105 10.55 -6.16 -14.27
N LEU A 106 9.97 -6.39 -15.42
CA LEU A 106 10.04 -5.50 -16.58
C LEU A 106 8.77 -4.64 -16.59
N VAL A 107 8.94 -3.33 -16.49
CA VAL A 107 7.84 -2.36 -16.61
C VAL A 107 7.81 -1.84 -18.03
N HIS A 108 6.71 -2.06 -18.73
CA HIS A 108 6.53 -1.65 -20.12
C HIS A 108 6.09 -0.20 -20.18
N ASP A 109 6.95 0.66 -20.67
CA ASP A 109 6.61 2.06 -20.95
C ASP A 109 5.70 2.15 -22.20
N PRO A 110 4.75 3.09 -22.26
CA PRO A 110 3.94 3.34 -23.46
C PRO A 110 4.77 3.63 -24.73
N SER A 111 6.01 4.10 -24.57
CA SER A 111 6.95 4.31 -25.70
C SER A 111 7.61 3.01 -26.19
N GLY A 112 7.33 1.87 -25.57
CA GLY A 112 7.92 0.56 -25.91
C GLY A 112 9.26 0.28 -25.25
N ILE A 113 9.70 1.13 -24.31
CA ILE A 113 10.92 0.90 -23.53
C ILE A 113 10.60 -0.01 -22.34
N GLU A 114 11.40 -1.05 -22.12
CA GLU A 114 11.31 -1.91 -20.95
C GLU A 114 12.24 -1.40 -19.83
N ASN A 115 11.67 -1.02 -18.70
CA ASN A 115 12.42 -0.60 -17.52
C ASN A 115 12.56 -1.78 -16.55
N PRO A 116 13.78 -2.29 -16.30
CA PRO A 116 14.00 -3.35 -15.33
C PRO A 116 13.98 -2.79 -13.91
N CYS A 117 13.09 -3.33 -13.07
CA CYS A 117 13.01 -3.01 -11.65
C CYS A 117 13.33 -4.27 -10.83
N TYR A 118 14.22 -4.15 -9.85
CA TYR A 118 14.71 -5.30 -9.10
C TYR A 118 13.91 -5.50 -7.82
N ILE A 119 13.65 -6.75 -7.49
CA ILE A 119 12.90 -7.14 -6.29
C ILE A 119 13.80 -7.01 -5.06
N GLN A 120 13.37 -6.19 -4.10
CA GLN A 120 14.02 -6.01 -2.80
C GLN A 120 13.51 -7.01 -1.78
N SER A 121 12.21 -7.21 -1.69
CA SER A 121 11.60 -8.15 -0.75
C SER A 121 10.30 -8.74 -1.28
N ILE A 122 9.97 -9.93 -0.79
CA ILE A 122 8.78 -10.69 -1.14
C ILE A 122 8.08 -11.11 0.15
N ARG A 123 6.75 -10.94 0.21
CA ARG A 123 5.91 -11.40 1.31
C ARG A 123 4.65 -12.07 0.76
N PRO A 124 4.22 -13.22 1.29
CA PRO A 124 2.90 -13.75 0.94
C PRO A 124 1.81 -12.80 1.41
N LEU A 125 0.75 -12.66 0.62
CA LEU A 125 -0.45 -11.89 0.97
C LEU A 125 -1.59 -12.84 1.31
N ASP A 126 -2.41 -12.44 2.29
CA ASP A 126 -3.72 -13.06 2.47
C ASP A 126 -4.68 -12.62 1.36
N ALA A 127 -4.71 -13.38 0.26
CA ALA A 127 -5.51 -13.08 -0.92
C ALA A 127 -7.01 -12.99 -0.62
N ASN A 128 -7.50 -13.71 0.40
CA ASN A 128 -8.92 -13.67 0.79
C ASN A 128 -9.22 -12.36 1.52
N ALA A 129 -8.40 -11.98 2.51
CA ALA A 129 -8.55 -10.72 3.22
C ALA A 129 -8.46 -9.51 2.29
N ILE A 130 -7.54 -9.53 1.32
CA ILE A 130 -7.44 -8.47 0.29
C ILE A 130 -8.73 -8.38 -0.52
N ARG A 131 -9.24 -9.50 -1.01
CA ARG A 131 -10.49 -9.55 -1.80
C ARG A 131 -11.71 -9.06 -1.02
N GLU A 132 -11.83 -9.42 0.25
CA GLU A 132 -12.92 -8.93 1.11
C GLU A 132 -12.82 -7.42 1.33
N GLY A 133 -11.62 -6.87 1.57
CA GLY A 133 -11.40 -5.45 1.72
C GLY A 133 -11.73 -4.67 0.45
N ASP A 134 -11.39 -5.19 -0.72
CA ASP A 134 -11.72 -4.56 -2.00
C ASP A 134 -13.23 -4.54 -2.26
N LYS A 135 -13.95 -5.62 -1.94
CA LYS A 135 -15.43 -5.66 -2.02
C LYS A 135 -16.08 -4.61 -1.12
N GLN A 136 -15.59 -4.45 0.12
CA GLN A 136 -16.10 -3.46 1.05
C GLN A 136 -15.89 -2.02 0.53
N LYS A 137 -14.74 -1.73 -0.07
CA LYS A 137 -14.45 -0.42 -0.67
C LYS A 137 -15.39 -0.11 -1.85
N HIS A 138 -15.63 -1.08 -2.72
CA HIS A 138 -16.54 -0.91 -3.85
C HIS A 138 -18.00 -0.75 -3.40
N GLY A 139 -18.47 -1.56 -2.46
CA GLY A 139 -19.81 -1.44 -1.89
C GLY A 139 -20.07 -0.11 -1.17
N ALA A 140 -19.07 0.43 -0.49
CA ALA A 140 -19.16 1.75 0.16
C ALA A 140 -19.19 2.91 -0.86
N ALA A 141 -18.49 2.78 -1.99
CA ALA A 141 -18.49 3.76 -3.07
C ALA A 141 -19.85 3.85 -3.79
N GLU A 142 -20.53 2.71 -3.98
CA GLU A 142 -21.87 2.65 -4.58
C GLU A 142 -22.97 3.13 -3.63
N ALA A 143 -22.77 3.03 -2.31
CA ALA A 143 -23.74 3.45 -1.30
C ALA A 143 -23.67 4.96 -0.95
N SER A 144 -22.72 5.72 -1.51
CA SER A 144 -22.62 7.17 -1.30
C SER A 144 -23.59 7.87 -2.26
N PRO A 145 -24.67 8.51 -1.75
CA PRO A 145 -25.59 9.24 -2.63
C PRO A 145 -24.84 10.41 -3.24
N ALA A 146 -24.94 10.53 -4.56
CA ALA A 146 -24.51 11.71 -5.28
C ALA A 146 -25.30 12.92 -4.74
N GLY A 147 -24.60 13.75 -3.97
CA GLY A 147 -25.12 15.02 -3.48
C GLY A 147 -25.05 16.10 -4.55
#